data_cefa62b31480fe43e0c62034f226578b
#
_entry.id   cefa62b31480fe43e0c62034f226578b
#
_cell.length_a   1.000
_cell.length_b   1.000
_cell.length_c   1.000
_cell.angle_alpha   90.00
_cell.angle_beta   90.00
_cell.angle_gamma   90.00
#
_symmetry.space_group_name_H-M   'P 1'
#
loop_
_entity.id
_entity.type
_entity.pdbx_description
1 polymer ?
#
loop_
_entity_poly.entity_id
_entity_poly.type
_entity_poly.pdbx_seq_one_letter_code
_entity_poly.pdbx_strand_id
1 'polypeptide(L)'
;MMKLRTIIVAMVVLLATACGTSKYGIKSTAPDEFKVGYSTWIFEYVVFQRLEPGLCLVESSFSDQIVAVRAHEGFKYYPFYDDQLISGKYVMVDTYTYETVPDHRGRFFEKTVPLVIPLEEYLATRER
;
A
#
# COMPACT_ATOMS: atom_id res chain seq x y z
N MET A 1 21.29 -25.10 23.74
CA MET A 1 21.23 -25.36 22.31
C MET A 1 19.88 -25.86 21.84
N MET A 2 19.26 -26.79 22.55
CA MET A 2 17.92 -27.27 22.17
C MET A 2 16.88 -26.19 22.23
N LYS A 3 16.98 -25.25 23.18
CA LYS A 3 16.05 -24.13 23.29
C LYS A 3 16.11 -23.19 22.09
N LEU A 4 17.32 -22.99 21.54
CA LEU A 4 17.48 -22.11 20.38
C LEU A 4 16.83 -22.71 19.14
N ARG A 5 16.94 -24.01 18.92
CA ARG A 5 16.29 -24.67 17.79
C ARG A 5 14.76 -24.61 17.91
N THR A 6 14.26 -24.79 19.11
CA THR A 6 12.81 -24.71 19.35
C THR A 6 12.30 -23.31 19.05
N ILE A 7 13.04 -22.27 19.44
CA ILE A 7 12.65 -20.88 19.17
C ILE A 7 12.65 -20.62 17.66
N ILE A 8 13.66 -21.08 16.93
CA ILE A 8 13.75 -20.89 15.48
C ILE A 8 12.57 -21.56 14.78
N VAL A 9 12.21 -22.78 15.16
CA VAL A 9 11.10 -23.49 14.58
C VAL A 9 9.78 -22.75 14.85
N ALA A 10 9.58 -22.25 16.06
CA ALA A 10 8.40 -21.50 16.42
C ALA A 10 8.28 -20.21 15.59
N MET A 11 9.37 -19.50 15.37
CA MET A 11 9.37 -18.29 14.55
C MET A 11 9.02 -18.58 13.09
N VAL A 12 9.55 -19.67 12.53
CA VAL A 12 9.23 -20.07 11.16
C VAL A 12 7.73 -20.38 11.01
N VAL A 13 7.17 -21.09 11.97
CA VAL A 13 5.74 -21.42 11.96
C VAL A 13 4.90 -20.13 12.03
N LEU A 14 5.27 -19.19 12.89
CA LEU A 14 4.57 -17.92 13.01
C LEU A 14 4.62 -17.12 11.71
N LEU A 15 5.78 -17.07 11.06
CA LEU A 15 5.93 -16.38 9.78
C LEU A 15 5.08 -17.02 8.70
N ALA A 16 5.06 -18.34 8.62
CA ALA A 16 4.25 -19.04 7.65
C ALA A 16 2.74 -18.77 7.87
N THR A 17 2.31 -18.72 9.11
CA THR A 17 0.93 -18.41 9.46
C THR A 17 0.58 -16.97 9.10
N ALA A 18 1.50 -16.03 9.33
CA ALA A 18 1.27 -14.61 9.05
C ALA A 18 1.19 -14.31 7.55
N CYS A 19 1.83 -15.11 6.69
CA CYS A 19 1.80 -14.89 5.24
C CYS A 19 0.46 -15.25 4.60
N GLY A 20 -0.39 -16.06 5.25
CA GLY A 20 -1.67 -16.48 4.69
C GLY A 20 -2.80 -15.51 4.95
N THR A 21 -3.15 -15.31 6.20
CA THR A 21 -4.25 -14.45 6.61
C THR A 21 -3.90 -13.74 7.91
N SER A 22 -4.42 -12.52 8.05
CA SER A 22 -4.32 -11.81 9.31
C SER A 22 -5.38 -12.36 10.30
N LYS A 23 -5.26 -11.98 11.57
CA LYS A 23 -6.26 -12.35 12.58
C LYS A 23 -7.66 -11.80 12.28
N TYR A 24 -7.78 -10.84 11.38
CA TYR A 24 -9.04 -10.24 10.96
C TYR A 24 -9.58 -10.86 9.67
N GLY A 25 -8.97 -11.93 9.16
CA GLY A 25 -9.41 -12.60 7.95
C GLY A 25 -9.01 -11.90 6.65
N ILE A 26 -8.15 -10.90 6.71
CA ILE A 26 -7.68 -10.21 5.51
C ILE A 26 -6.49 -10.95 4.95
N LYS A 27 -6.61 -11.37 3.69
CA LYS A 27 -5.52 -12.02 2.99
C LYS A 27 -4.49 -11.00 2.52
N SER A 28 -3.26 -11.43 2.42
CA SER A 28 -2.15 -10.58 1.98
C SER A 28 -1.67 -11.02 0.60
N THR A 29 -1.24 -10.04 -0.20
CA THR A 29 -0.56 -10.30 -1.46
C THR A 29 0.95 -10.10 -1.29
N ALA A 30 1.72 -10.57 -2.26
CA ALA A 30 3.15 -10.29 -2.29
C ALA A 30 3.38 -8.78 -2.48
N PRO A 31 4.54 -8.25 -2.09
CA PRO A 31 4.87 -6.86 -2.35
C PRO A 31 4.68 -6.51 -3.84
N ASP A 32 4.16 -5.32 -4.10
CA ASP A 32 3.87 -4.80 -5.44
C ASP A 32 2.77 -5.54 -6.21
N GLU A 33 2.09 -6.49 -5.57
CA GLU A 33 0.89 -7.11 -6.13
C GLU A 33 -0.32 -6.53 -5.42
N PHE A 34 -1.33 -6.10 -6.19
CA PHE A 34 -2.49 -5.44 -5.63
C PHE A 34 -3.77 -6.15 -6.06
N LYS A 35 -4.60 -6.50 -5.09
CA LYS A 35 -5.93 -7.08 -5.31
C LYS A 35 -6.91 -6.44 -4.35
N VAL A 36 -8.10 -6.10 -4.85
CA VAL A 36 -9.15 -5.49 -4.03
C VAL A 36 -9.46 -6.36 -2.82
N GLY A 37 -9.43 -5.76 -1.63
CA GLY A 37 -9.71 -6.44 -0.38
C GLY A 37 -8.50 -7.14 0.25
N TYR A 38 -7.36 -7.15 -0.42
CA TYR A 38 -6.13 -7.77 0.09
C TYR A 38 -5.19 -6.71 0.62
N SER A 39 -4.48 -7.02 1.69
CA SER A 39 -3.43 -6.13 2.20
C SER A 39 -2.14 -6.34 1.41
N THR A 40 -1.38 -5.28 1.26
CA THR A 40 -0.10 -5.31 0.57
C THR A 40 0.90 -4.48 1.35
N TRP A 41 2.12 -4.95 1.46
CA TRP A 41 3.20 -4.20 2.07
C TRP A 41 3.80 -3.26 1.02
N ILE A 42 3.78 -1.95 1.31
CA ILE A 42 4.43 -0.92 0.50
C ILE A 42 5.71 -0.52 1.20
N PHE A 43 6.82 -0.51 0.46
CA PHE A 43 8.12 -0.19 1.01
C PHE A 43 8.81 0.88 0.17
N GLU A 44 9.08 2.01 0.80
CA GLU A 44 9.79 3.15 0.18
C GLU A 44 9.19 3.58 -1.15
N TYR A 45 7.91 3.92 -1.13
CA TYR A 45 7.29 4.59 -2.25
C TYR A 45 7.40 6.11 -2.04
N VAL A 46 7.62 6.84 -3.11
CA VAL A 46 7.83 8.30 -3.08
C VAL A 46 6.58 8.99 -3.57
N VAL A 47 6.09 9.98 -2.80
CA VAL A 47 4.98 10.83 -3.25
C VAL A 47 5.49 11.73 -4.36
N PHE A 48 4.96 11.56 -5.57
CA PHE A 48 5.35 12.42 -6.69
C PHE A 48 4.26 13.40 -7.11
N GLN A 49 3.04 13.20 -6.67
CA GLN A 49 1.96 14.14 -6.96
C GLN A 49 0.91 14.07 -5.85
N ARG A 50 0.67 15.21 -5.22
CA ARG A 50 -0.42 15.35 -4.27
C ARG A 50 -1.64 15.88 -5.01
N LEU A 51 -2.75 15.14 -4.98
CA LEU A 51 -3.97 15.51 -5.67
C LEU A 51 -4.86 16.39 -4.80
N GLU A 52 -4.97 16.02 -3.54
CA GLU A 52 -5.68 16.80 -2.51
C GLU A 52 -5.15 16.34 -1.15
N PRO A 53 -5.42 17.09 -0.06
CA PRO A 53 -5.00 16.59 1.26
C PRO A 53 -5.59 15.21 1.52
N GLY A 54 -4.73 14.23 1.77
CA GLY A 54 -5.15 12.86 2.00
C GLY A 54 -5.27 12.00 0.75
N LEU A 55 -4.94 12.51 -0.43
CA LEU A 55 -4.94 11.71 -1.67
C LEU A 55 -3.71 12.06 -2.50
N CYS A 56 -2.88 11.08 -2.79
CA CYS A 56 -1.66 11.30 -3.56
C CYS A 56 -1.34 10.12 -4.46
N LEU A 57 -0.45 10.36 -5.42
CA LEU A 57 0.15 9.32 -6.24
C LEU A 57 1.56 9.06 -5.75
N VAL A 58 1.89 7.80 -5.59
CA VAL A 58 3.22 7.37 -5.13
C VAL A 58 3.82 6.39 -6.12
N GLU A 59 5.13 6.39 -6.21
CA GLU A 59 5.87 5.52 -7.11
C GLU A 59 6.91 4.75 -6.32
N SER A 60 7.06 3.46 -6.61
CA SER A 60 8.07 2.63 -5.96
C SER A 60 9.46 3.17 -6.24
N SER A 61 10.33 3.16 -5.21
CA SER A 61 11.76 3.50 -5.39
C SER A 61 12.51 2.41 -6.15
N PHE A 62 11.92 1.22 -6.30
CA PHE A 62 12.59 0.05 -6.85
C PHE A 62 11.99 -0.47 -8.13
N SER A 63 10.84 0.06 -8.55
CA SER A 63 10.15 -0.39 -9.76
C SER A 63 9.34 0.77 -10.33
N ASP A 64 8.63 0.52 -11.45
CA ASP A 64 7.78 1.51 -12.08
C ASP A 64 6.35 1.51 -11.53
N GLN A 65 6.10 0.75 -10.45
CA GLN A 65 4.76 0.64 -9.88
C GLN A 65 4.29 1.97 -9.33
N ILE A 66 3.11 2.40 -9.75
CA ILE A 66 2.45 3.61 -9.26
C ILE A 66 1.16 3.20 -8.55
N VAL A 67 0.89 3.85 -7.43
CA VAL A 67 -0.28 3.55 -6.59
C VAL A 67 -0.88 4.87 -6.12
N ALA A 68 -2.21 4.95 -6.06
CA ALA A 68 -2.90 6.06 -5.41
C ALA A 68 -3.14 5.70 -3.94
N VAL A 69 -2.80 6.60 -3.04
CA VAL A 69 -2.97 6.39 -1.60
C VAL A 69 -3.92 7.43 -1.06
N ARG A 70 -4.96 6.98 -0.37
CA ARG A 70 -5.92 7.84 0.32
C ARG A 70 -5.87 7.56 1.82
N ALA A 71 -5.82 8.62 2.61
CA ALA A 71 -5.80 8.50 4.06
C ALA A 71 -6.51 9.69 4.70
N HIS A 72 -7.01 9.50 5.90
CA HIS A 72 -7.66 10.55 6.69
C HIS A 72 -6.69 11.20 7.67
N GLU A 73 -7.10 12.34 8.23
CA GLU A 73 -6.36 12.99 9.31
C GLU A 73 -6.03 11.98 10.40
N GLY A 74 -4.85 12.12 10.98
CA GLY A 74 -4.37 11.19 12.00
C GLY A 74 -3.44 10.13 11.46
N PHE A 75 -3.45 9.87 10.16
CA PHE A 75 -2.47 8.98 9.56
C PHE A 75 -1.09 9.63 9.55
N LYS A 76 -0.06 8.85 9.88
CA LYS A 76 1.29 9.39 10.11
C LYS A 76 1.88 10.17 8.93
N TYR A 77 1.47 9.88 7.70
CA TYR A 77 1.96 10.60 6.51
C TYR A 77 1.00 11.65 5.99
N TYR A 78 -0.21 11.76 6.59
CA TYR A 78 -1.19 12.78 6.21
C TYR A 78 -0.63 14.19 6.49
N PRO A 79 -0.80 15.17 5.62
CA PRO A 79 -1.59 15.19 4.38
C PRO A 79 -0.82 14.79 3.11
N PHE A 80 0.34 14.21 3.23
CA PHE A 80 1.29 13.87 2.18
C PHE A 80 2.01 15.10 1.64
N TYR A 81 3.31 14.96 1.45
CA TYR A 81 4.16 16.01 0.90
C TYR A 81 4.93 15.46 -0.27
N ASP A 82 5.24 16.33 -1.25
CA ASP A 82 6.05 15.92 -2.40
C ASP A 82 7.40 15.37 -1.91
N ASP A 83 7.86 14.31 -2.58
CA ASP A 83 9.11 13.62 -2.28
C ASP A 83 9.13 12.88 -0.93
N GLN A 84 8.00 12.81 -0.24
CA GLN A 84 7.90 12.05 1.01
C GLN A 84 7.98 10.55 0.72
N LEU A 85 8.80 9.85 1.50
CA LEU A 85 8.86 8.38 1.44
C LEU A 85 7.79 7.80 2.36
N ILE A 86 7.01 6.88 1.83
CA ILE A 86 6.01 6.18 2.62
C ILE A 86 6.23 4.68 2.60
N SER A 87 5.86 4.03 3.68
CA SER A 87 5.93 2.58 3.82
C SER A 87 4.78 2.13 4.72
N GLY A 88 4.48 0.84 4.73
CA GLY A 88 3.49 0.28 5.61
C GLY A 88 2.58 -0.70 4.92
N LYS A 89 1.56 -1.14 5.64
CA LYS A 89 0.55 -2.06 5.10
C LYS A 89 -0.68 -1.28 4.67
N TYR A 90 -1.13 -1.58 3.47
CA TYR A 90 -2.27 -0.91 2.85
C TYR A 90 -3.20 -1.96 2.25
N VAL A 91 -4.46 -1.61 2.08
CA VAL A 91 -5.45 -2.49 1.46
C VAL A 91 -5.96 -1.81 0.20
N MET A 92 -5.94 -2.52 -0.91
CA MET A 92 -6.51 -2.01 -2.15
C MET A 92 -8.04 -2.05 -2.04
N VAL A 93 -8.68 -0.90 -2.26
CA VAL A 93 -10.14 -0.79 -2.17
C VAL A 93 -10.79 -0.51 -3.51
N ASP A 94 -10.04 -0.01 -4.48
CA ASP A 94 -10.57 0.36 -5.79
C ASP A 94 -9.40 0.60 -6.74
N THR A 95 -9.69 1.17 -7.88
CA THR A 95 -8.70 1.71 -8.81
C THR A 95 -8.89 3.22 -8.91
N TYR A 96 -7.86 3.91 -9.36
CA TYR A 96 -7.89 5.35 -9.58
C TYR A 96 -7.35 5.62 -10.97
N THR A 97 -8.09 6.40 -11.76
CA THR A 97 -7.68 6.76 -13.13
C THR A 97 -7.32 8.24 -13.16
N TYR A 98 -6.20 8.55 -13.74
CA TYR A 98 -5.75 9.93 -13.89
C TYR A 98 -5.17 10.14 -15.28
N GLU A 99 -5.16 11.40 -15.73
CA GLU A 99 -4.56 11.77 -16.99
C GLU A 99 -3.10 12.14 -16.79
N THR A 100 -2.25 11.64 -17.67
CA THR A 100 -0.83 12.00 -17.63
C THR A 100 -0.63 13.39 -18.24
N VAL A 101 0.53 13.98 -17.96
CA VAL A 101 0.93 15.22 -18.61
C VAL A 101 0.99 14.99 -20.13
N PRO A 102 0.51 15.95 -20.96
CA PRO A 102 0.55 15.78 -22.41
C PRO A 102 1.97 15.48 -22.90
N ASP A 103 2.08 14.59 -23.88
CA ASP A 103 3.36 14.33 -24.53
C ASP A 103 3.71 15.50 -25.47
N HIS A 104 4.85 15.41 -26.16
CA HIS A 104 5.30 16.47 -27.06
C HIS A 104 4.37 16.69 -28.26
N ARG A 105 3.42 15.78 -28.49
CA ARG A 105 2.40 15.89 -29.54
C ARG A 105 1.07 16.41 -29.00
N GLY A 106 1.01 16.78 -27.72
CA GLY A 106 -0.19 17.25 -27.07
C GLY A 106 -1.19 16.17 -26.72
N ARG A 107 -0.79 14.89 -26.75
CA ARG A 107 -1.70 13.78 -26.44
C ARG A 107 -1.66 13.46 -24.96
N PHE A 108 -2.85 13.27 -24.39
CA PHE A 108 -3.02 12.83 -23.01
C PHE A 108 -3.22 11.31 -22.98
N PHE A 109 -2.72 10.68 -21.96
CA PHE A 109 -2.95 9.27 -21.72
C PHE A 109 -3.58 9.10 -20.36
N GLU A 110 -4.57 8.21 -20.29
CA GLU A 110 -5.14 7.83 -19.01
C GLU A 110 -4.36 6.66 -18.44
N LYS A 111 -4.08 6.72 -17.15
CA LYS A 111 -3.50 5.60 -16.42
C LYS A 111 -4.41 5.21 -15.29
N THR A 112 -4.60 3.90 -15.11
CA THR A 112 -5.38 3.35 -14.01
C THR A 112 -4.43 2.62 -13.08
N VAL A 113 -4.47 2.97 -11.81
CA VAL A 113 -3.58 2.43 -10.78
C VAL A 113 -4.41 1.93 -9.61
N PRO A 114 -3.83 1.04 -8.76
CA PRO A 114 -4.53 0.63 -7.55
C PRO A 114 -4.77 1.83 -6.63
N LEU A 115 -5.92 1.87 -6.00
CA LEU A 115 -6.22 2.83 -4.93
C LEU A 115 -6.21 2.07 -3.61
N VAL A 116 -5.32 2.49 -2.73
CA VAL A 116 -5.14 1.82 -1.43
C VAL A 116 -5.40 2.79 -0.28
N ILE A 117 -5.79 2.22 0.86
CA ILE A 117 -5.91 2.95 2.11
C ILE A 117 -5.10 2.23 3.18
N PRO A 118 -4.66 2.91 4.25
CA PRO A 118 -3.96 2.24 5.33
C PRO A 118 -4.77 1.09 5.91
N LEU A 119 -4.09 0.01 6.27
CA LEU A 119 -4.76 -1.17 6.84
C LEU A 119 -5.60 -0.83 8.05
N GLU A 120 -5.11 0.00 8.94
CA GLU A 120 -5.82 0.40 10.15
C GLU A 120 -7.12 1.14 9.83
N GLU A 121 -7.15 1.98 8.80
CA GLU A 121 -8.38 2.65 8.37
C GLU A 121 -9.37 1.66 7.77
N TYR A 122 -8.87 0.70 7.01
CA TYR A 122 -9.72 -0.34 6.43
C TYR A 122 -10.37 -1.19 7.52
N LEU A 123 -9.60 -1.56 8.55
CA LEU A 123 -10.12 -2.33 9.68
C LEU A 123 -11.16 -1.53 10.47
N ALA A 124 -10.91 -0.24 10.69
CA ALA A 124 -11.85 0.63 11.39
C ALA A 124 -13.19 0.73 10.63
N THR A 125 -13.14 0.77 9.30
CA THR A 125 -14.35 0.79 8.48
C THR A 125 -15.14 -0.51 8.61
N ARG A 126 -14.47 -1.65 8.72
CA ARG A 126 -15.14 -2.95 8.84
C ARG A 126 -15.78 -3.17 10.20
N GLU A 127 -15.28 -2.51 11.24
CA GLU A 127 -15.83 -2.66 12.60
C GLU A 127 -17.12 -1.85 12.82
N ARG A 128 -17.50 -1.04 11.85
CA ARG A 128 -18.74 -0.25 11.93
C ARG A 128 -19.97 -1.01 11.42
#